data_6a48744eb60ea816fd5ca94dfb67db01
#
_entry.id   6a48744eb60ea816fd5ca94dfb67db01
#
_cell.length_a   1.000
_cell.length_b   1.000
_cell.length_c   1.000
_cell.angle_alpha   90.00
_cell.angle_beta   90.00
_cell.angle_gamma   90.00
#
_symmetry.space_group_name_H-M   'P 1'
#
loop_
_entity.id
_entity.type
_entity.pdbx_description
1 polymer ?
#
loop_
_entity_poly.entity_id
_entity_poly.type
_entity_poly.pdbx_seq_one_letter_code
_entity_poly.pdbx_strand_id
1 'polypeptide(L)'
;MTELARIRVATAAPYDVVVGRDLSGELLDAVPGGTAAIVHQPTLVDTAQALCAMLEDAGVEAHRIEVPDAEDGKSLAVAGFCWEVLGRIGLDRTGTVVSLGGGAVTDLAGFVAATWMRGVRVVHVPTTLLAMVDAAVGGKTGINTVAGKNLVGAFHEPAAVLVDLATCETLPPDELVAGMAEVVKAGFIADPAILELIEADPAAALDPTGGVLPELVRRAVVVKAEVVAADLRESHLREILNYGHTLAHAIERREDYRWRHGAAVSVGLVFAAELARLAGRLDDATARRHRSVLTVLGLPTSYAAGALPELVEGMRADKKTRAGVLRFVVLDGLAEPGRLEGPEPELLAAAYGALEEPS
;
A
#
# COMPACT_ATOMS: atom_id res chain seq x y z
N MET A 1 -2.52 -13.25 -23.88
CA MET A 1 -3.50 -12.48 -23.07
C MET A 1 -3.31 -12.93 -21.63
N THR A 2 -2.97 -12.03 -20.74
CA THR A 2 -2.91 -12.33 -19.30
C THR A 2 -4.33 -12.63 -18.86
N GLU A 3 -4.55 -13.81 -18.26
CA GLU A 3 -5.87 -14.20 -17.76
C GLU A 3 -6.32 -13.20 -16.69
N LEU A 4 -7.57 -12.73 -16.80
CA LEU A 4 -8.17 -11.80 -15.85
C LEU A 4 -8.40 -12.53 -14.52
N ALA A 5 -7.78 -12.06 -13.43
CA ALA A 5 -8.01 -12.59 -12.09
C ALA A 5 -8.97 -11.68 -11.32
N ARG A 6 -10.05 -12.25 -10.78
CA ARG A 6 -11.02 -11.53 -9.95
C ARG A 6 -10.95 -12.07 -8.52
N ILE A 7 -10.57 -11.20 -7.58
CA ILE A 7 -10.34 -11.55 -6.18
C ILE A 7 -11.38 -10.85 -5.34
N ARG A 8 -12.25 -11.63 -4.67
CA ARG A 8 -13.32 -11.11 -3.83
C ARG A 8 -12.80 -10.69 -2.45
N VAL A 9 -13.05 -9.44 -2.06
CA VAL A 9 -12.86 -8.96 -0.68
C VAL A 9 -14.20 -9.06 0.04
N ALA A 10 -14.34 -10.09 0.86
CA ALA A 10 -15.62 -10.50 1.48
C ALA A 10 -15.87 -9.77 2.80
N THR A 11 -16.11 -8.46 2.73
CA THR A 11 -16.46 -7.59 3.87
C THR A 11 -17.97 -7.38 3.97
N ALA A 12 -18.42 -6.47 4.83
CA ALA A 12 -19.84 -6.09 4.92
C ALA A 12 -20.36 -5.40 3.63
N ALA A 13 -19.50 -4.67 2.92
CA ALA A 13 -19.77 -4.12 1.59
C ALA A 13 -18.78 -4.77 0.59
N PRO A 14 -19.05 -6.02 0.16
CA PRO A 14 -18.06 -6.82 -0.57
C PRO A 14 -17.82 -6.25 -1.97
N TYR A 15 -16.55 -6.24 -2.39
CA TYR A 15 -16.12 -5.74 -3.69
C TYR A 15 -15.09 -6.69 -4.32
N ASP A 16 -14.79 -6.48 -5.60
CA ASP A 16 -13.78 -7.23 -6.32
C ASP A 16 -12.53 -6.39 -6.58
N VAL A 17 -11.37 -7.03 -6.43
CA VAL A 17 -10.10 -6.57 -7.00
C VAL A 17 -9.89 -7.35 -8.29
N VAL A 18 -9.83 -6.64 -9.41
CA VAL A 18 -9.63 -7.22 -10.74
C VAL A 18 -8.18 -6.96 -11.15
N VAL A 19 -7.43 -8.03 -11.39
CA VAL A 19 -6.03 -7.96 -11.81
C VAL A 19 -5.91 -8.46 -13.24
N GLY A 20 -5.38 -7.64 -14.13
CA GLY A 20 -5.26 -7.99 -15.54
C GLY A 20 -4.58 -6.91 -16.37
N ARG A 21 -4.86 -6.90 -17.66
CA ARG A 21 -4.43 -5.87 -18.61
C ARG A 21 -5.61 -5.41 -19.42
N ASP A 22 -5.61 -4.12 -19.77
CA ASP A 22 -6.70 -3.49 -20.52
C ASP A 22 -8.06 -3.65 -19.82
N LEU A 23 -8.17 -3.07 -18.64
CA LEU A 23 -9.36 -3.16 -17.79
C LEU A 23 -10.43 -2.11 -18.12
N SER A 24 -10.44 -1.56 -19.32
CA SER A 24 -11.40 -0.54 -19.76
C SER A 24 -12.85 -1.00 -19.63
N GLY A 25 -13.14 -2.26 -20.00
CA GLY A 25 -14.48 -2.86 -19.84
C GLY A 25 -14.91 -2.96 -18.38
N GLU A 26 -13.99 -3.34 -17.49
CA GLU A 26 -14.24 -3.44 -16.06
C GLU A 26 -14.54 -2.06 -15.44
N LEU A 27 -13.89 -1.00 -15.93
CA LEU A 27 -14.17 0.36 -15.48
C LEU A 27 -15.58 0.81 -15.88
N LEU A 28 -16.02 0.52 -17.10
CA LEU A 28 -17.37 0.82 -17.56
C LEU A 28 -18.43 0.10 -16.71
N ASP A 29 -18.19 -1.16 -16.36
CA ASP A 29 -19.09 -1.92 -15.48
C ASP A 29 -19.10 -1.37 -14.03
N ALA A 30 -17.97 -0.86 -13.55
CA ALA A 30 -17.86 -0.30 -12.21
C ALA A 30 -18.43 1.13 -12.07
N VAL A 31 -18.61 1.85 -13.20
CA VAL A 31 -19.19 3.20 -13.27
C VAL A 31 -20.54 3.13 -14.01
N PRO A 32 -21.65 2.85 -13.32
CA PRO A 32 -22.92 2.47 -13.94
C PRO A 32 -23.70 3.61 -14.62
N GLY A 33 -23.11 4.78 -14.79
CA GLY A 33 -23.72 5.97 -15.39
C GLY A 33 -23.74 7.16 -14.43
N GLY A 34 -24.42 8.25 -14.83
CA GLY A 34 -24.47 9.53 -14.10
C GLY A 34 -23.19 10.34 -14.30
N THR A 35 -22.74 11.02 -13.24
CA THR A 35 -21.53 11.85 -13.26
C THR A 35 -20.36 11.10 -12.65
N ALA A 36 -19.20 11.11 -13.30
CA ALA A 36 -17.95 10.56 -12.80
C ALA A 36 -16.87 11.65 -12.63
N ALA A 37 -16.11 11.58 -11.53
CA ALA A 37 -14.99 12.47 -11.27
C ALA A 37 -13.70 11.65 -11.15
N ILE A 38 -12.78 11.81 -12.11
CA ILE A 38 -11.48 11.13 -12.14
C ILE A 38 -10.44 12.01 -11.43
N VAL A 39 -10.03 11.61 -10.23
CA VAL A 39 -8.97 12.28 -9.46
C VAL A 39 -7.63 11.67 -9.87
N HIS A 40 -6.72 12.51 -10.36
CA HIS A 40 -5.44 12.05 -10.90
C HIS A 40 -4.28 13.01 -10.64
N GLN A 41 -3.05 12.50 -10.71
CA GLN A 41 -1.80 13.27 -10.64
C GLN A 41 -1.47 13.88 -12.02
N PRO A 42 -0.66 14.97 -12.10
CA PRO A 42 -0.28 15.61 -13.35
C PRO A 42 0.37 14.66 -14.37
N THR A 43 1.16 13.70 -13.90
CA THR A 43 1.85 12.70 -14.73
C THR A 43 0.89 11.75 -15.46
N LEU A 44 -0.38 11.69 -15.04
CA LEU A 44 -1.41 10.79 -15.58
C LEU A 44 -2.49 11.53 -16.37
N VAL A 45 -2.24 12.78 -16.76
CA VAL A 45 -3.23 13.64 -17.46
C VAL A 45 -3.75 13.01 -18.74
N ASP A 46 -2.87 12.40 -19.55
CA ASP A 46 -3.26 11.77 -20.83
C ASP A 46 -4.11 10.52 -20.61
N THR A 47 -3.73 9.70 -19.62
CA THR A 47 -4.53 8.52 -19.22
C THR A 47 -5.89 8.94 -18.67
N ALA A 48 -5.94 9.95 -17.81
CA ALA A 48 -7.20 10.48 -17.30
C ALA A 48 -8.11 11.03 -18.40
N GLN A 49 -7.52 11.70 -19.40
CA GLN A 49 -8.25 12.19 -20.58
C GLN A 49 -8.84 11.03 -21.40
N ALA A 50 -8.06 9.97 -21.63
CA ALA A 50 -8.53 8.79 -22.34
C ALA A 50 -9.68 8.08 -21.60
N LEU A 51 -9.57 7.95 -20.28
CA LEU A 51 -10.64 7.38 -19.47
C LEU A 51 -11.90 8.24 -19.47
N CYS A 52 -11.79 9.59 -19.44
CA CYS A 52 -12.94 10.47 -19.59
C CYS A 52 -13.64 10.25 -20.92
N ALA A 53 -12.91 10.28 -22.03
CA ALA A 53 -13.47 10.07 -23.36
C ALA A 53 -14.19 8.72 -23.47
N MET A 54 -13.60 7.66 -22.94
CA MET A 54 -14.22 6.33 -22.92
C MET A 54 -15.55 6.29 -22.12
N LEU A 55 -15.58 6.94 -20.95
CA LEU A 55 -16.79 7.05 -20.12
C LEU A 55 -17.86 7.91 -20.81
N GLU A 56 -17.48 9.01 -21.47
CA GLU A 56 -18.37 9.88 -22.24
C GLU A 56 -18.99 9.14 -23.44
N ASP A 57 -18.21 8.34 -24.16
CA ASP A 57 -18.70 7.47 -25.24
C ASP A 57 -19.72 6.44 -24.76
N ALA A 58 -19.61 6.04 -23.47
CA ALA A 58 -20.58 5.15 -22.82
C ALA A 58 -21.78 5.90 -22.17
N GLY A 59 -21.86 7.23 -22.34
CA GLY A 59 -22.95 8.07 -21.84
C GLY A 59 -22.82 8.51 -20.37
N VAL A 60 -21.62 8.44 -19.79
CA VAL A 60 -21.30 8.95 -18.46
C VAL A 60 -20.78 10.39 -18.61
N GLU A 61 -21.29 11.33 -17.80
CA GLU A 61 -20.71 12.68 -17.73
C GLU A 61 -19.42 12.64 -16.93
N ALA A 62 -18.25 12.66 -17.60
CA ALA A 62 -16.95 12.44 -16.97
C ALA A 62 -16.15 13.76 -16.84
N HIS A 63 -15.56 13.97 -15.66
CA HIS A 63 -14.75 15.14 -15.34
C HIS A 63 -13.42 14.72 -14.72
N ARG A 64 -12.35 15.51 -14.97
CA ARG A 64 -11.04 15.32 -14.38
C ARG A 64 -10.82 16.30 -13.24
N ILE A 65 -10.18 15.81 -12.18
CA ILE A 65 -9.70 16.60 -11.04
C ILE A 65 -8.22 16.33 -10.88
N GLU A 66 -7.40 17.25 -11.36
CA GLU A 66 -5.96 17.16 -11.17
C GLU A 66 -5.58 17.63 -9.77
N VAL A 67 -4.78 16.80 -9.06
CA VAL A 67 -4.29 17.06 -7.71
C VAL A 67 -2.76 17.04 -7.68
N PRO A 68 -2.11 17.70 -6.71
CA PRO A 68 -0.65 17.65 -6.56
C PRO A 68 -0.12 16.23 -6.47
N ASP A 69 1.14 16.03 -6.88
CA ASP A 69 1.79 14.72 -6.89
C ASP A 69 2.11 14.21 -5.49
N ALA A 70 2.16 12.90 -5.36
CA ALA A 70 2.55 12.18 -4.14
C ALA A 70 1.84 12.68 -2.86
N GLU A 71 2.56 12.77 -1.75
CA GLU A 71 2.01 13.15 -0.44
C GLU A 71 1.53 14.61 -0.36
N ASP A 72 1.97 15.49 -1.26
CA ASP A 72 1.49 16.89 -1.33
C ASP A 72 0.01 16.95 -1.69
N GLY A 73 -0.50 15.96 -2.41
CA GLY A 73 -1.92 15.79 -2.70
C GLY A 73 -2.77 15.47 -1.47
N LYS A 74 -2.20 14.81 -0.44
CA LYS A 74 -2.95 14.32 0.73
C LYS A 74 -3.16 15.38 1.81
N SER A 75 -3.74 16.51 1.47
CA SER A 75 -3.98 17.60 2.40
C SER A 75 -5.46 18.00 2.49
N LEU A 76 -5.84 18.64 3.61
CA LEU A 76 -7.20 19.18 3.78
C LEU A 76 -7.55 20.21 2.69
N ALA A 77 -6.57 21.01 2.27
CA ALA A 77 -6.77 22.01 1.22
C ALA A 77 -7.14 21.37 -0.11
N VAL A 78 -6.43 20.29 -0.48
CA VAL A 78 -6.68 19.53 -1.73
C VAL A 78 -8.02 18.78 -1.63
N ALA A 79 -8.34 18.16 -0.49
CA ALA A 79 -9.65 17.55 -0.27
C ALA A 79 -10.78 18.58 -0.41
N GLY A 80 -10.61 19.78 0.17
CA GLY A 80 -11.54 20.90 0.03
C GLY A 80 -11.74 21.33 -1.42
N PHE A 81 -10.64 21.45 -2.18
CA PHE A 81 -10.68 21.71 -3.62
C PHE A 81 -11.49 20.64 -4.37
N CYS A 82 -11.25 19.35 -4.08
CA CYS A 82 -11.99 18.26 -4.70
C CYS A 82 -13.51 18.40 -4.42
N TRP A 83 -13.92 18.66 -3.17
CA TRP A 83 -15.34 18.85 -2.84
C TRP A 83 -15.96 20.04 -3.56
N GLU A 84 -15.25 21.16 -3.71
CA GLU A 84 -15.72 22.30 -4.49
C GLU A 84 -15.95 21.95 -5.97
N VAL A 85 -15.04 21.14 -6.55
CA VAL A 85 -15.21 20.66 -7.93
C VAL A 85 -16.41 19.72 -8.03
N LEU A 86 -16.54 18.74 -7.11
CA LEU A 86 -17.70 17.83 -7.08
C LEU A 86 -19.03 18.59 -7.00
N GLY A 87 -19.08 19.66 -6.19
CA GLY A 87 -20.25 20.54 -6.12
C GLY A 87 -20.53 21.30 -7.42
N ARG A 88 -19.49 21.76 -8.08
CA ARG A 88 -19.59 22.53 -9.32
C ARG A 88 -20.07 21.69 -10.51
N ILE A 89 -19.61 20.42 -10.59
CA ILE A 89 -20.04 19.48 -11.63
C ILE A 89 -21.35 18.76 -11.28
N GLY A 90 -21.94 19.06 -10.12
CA GLY A 90 -23.22 18.47 -9.70
C GLY A 90 -23.16 16.96 -9.42
N LEU A 91 -22.00 16.42 -8.98
CA LEU A 91 -21.89 15.00 -8.65
C LEU A 91 -22.83 14.67 -7.48
N ASP A 92 -23.87 13.93 -7.75
CA ASP A 92 -24.89 13.51 -6.79
C ASP A 92 -24.55 12.18 -6.12
N ARG A 93 -25.49 11.61 -5.34
CA ARG A 93 -25.29 10.35 -4.60
C ARG A 93 -25.13 9.12 -5.49
N THR A 94 -25.52 9.20 -6.75
CA THR A 94 -25.39 8.12 -7.74
C THR A 94 -24.09 8.22 -8.51
N GLY A 95 -23.38 9.34 -8.39
CA GLY A 95 -22.10 9.59 -9.04
C GLY A 95 -20.97 8.75 -8.49
N THR A 96 -19.89 8.69 -9.24
CA THR A 96 -18.70 7.89 -8.92
C THR A 96 -17.44 8.75 -8.89
N VAL A 97 -16.66 8.64 -7.82
CA VAL A 97 -15.28 9.12 -7.79
C VAL A 97 -14.36 7.99 -8.27
N VAL A 98 -13.53 8.27 -9.24
CA VAL A 98 -12.51 7.33 -9.74
C VAL A 98 -11.14 7.86 -9.33
N SER A 99 -10.36 7.09 -8.58
CA SER A 99 -8.95 7.43 -8.33
C SER A 99 -8.08 6.82 -9.41
N LEU A 100 -7.23 7.62 -10.04
CA LEU A 100 -6.21 7.19 -11.00
C LEU A 100 -4.85 7.63 -10.49
N GLY A 101 -4.07 6.72 -9.91
CA GLY A 101 -2.76 7.09 -9.34
C GLY A 101 -2.20 6.12 -8.32
N GLY A 102 -1.14 6.55 -7.66
CA GLY A 102 -0.51 5.82 -6.55
C GLY A 102 -1.32 5.88 -5.25
N GLY A 103 -0.73 5.35 -4.16
CA GLY A 103 -1.38 5.28 -2.85
C GLY A 103 -1.88 6.60 -2.31
N ALA A 104 -1.19 7.71 -2.57
CA ALA A 104 -1.61 9.04 -2.13
C ALA A 104 -2.94 9.45 -2.78
N VAL A 105 -3.11 9.17 -4.08
CA VAL A 105 -4.35 9.49 -4.81
C VAL A 105 -5.48 8.57 -4.39
N THR A 106 -5.23 7.27 -4.18
CA THR A 106 -6.26 6.33 -3.72
C THR A 106 -6.77 6.71 -2.34
N ASP A 107 -5.89 7.09 -1.41
CA ASP A 107 -6.24 7.54 -0.07
C ASP A 107 -7.05 8.85 -0.09
N LEU A 108 -6.59 9.86 -0.85
CA LEU A 108 -7.28 11.15 -0.99
C LEU A 108 -8.66 10.97 -1.62
N ALA A 109 -8.73 10.33 -2.79
CA ALA A 109 -9.99 10.17 -3.53
C ALA A 109 -11.00 9.31 -2.75
N GLY A 110 -10.52 8.27 -2.06
CA GLY A 110 -11.32 7.49 -1.15
C GLY A 110 -11.90 8.32 -0.01
N PHE A 111 -11.10 9.21 0.60
CA PHE A 111 -11.56 10.12 1.66
C PHE A 111 -12.53 11.17 1.13
N VAL A 112 -12.29 11.74 -0.04
CA VAL A 112 -13.19 12.64 -0.73
C VAL A 112 -14.54 11.97 -0.98
N ALA A 113 -14.53 10.75 -1.51
CA ALA A 113 -15.76 9.98 -1.75
C ALA A 113 -16.49 9.62 -0.45
N ALA A 114 -15.76 9.21 0.59
CA ALA A 114 -16.34 8.87 1.90
C ALA A 114 -17.07 10.03 2.56
N THR A 115 -16.60 11.25 2.33
CA THR A 115 -17.13 12.45 3.00
C THR A 115 -18.11 13.25 2.15
N TRP A 116 -18.01 13.16 0.82
CA TRP A 116 -18.95 13.81 -0.09
C TRP A 116 -20.34 13.22 0.07
N MET A 117 -21.34 14.05 0.34
CA MET A 117 -22.74 13.67 0.57
C MET A 117 -22.95 12.50 1.56
N ARG A 118 -22.02 12.31 2.50
CA ARG A 118 -21.92 11.22 3.50
C ARG A 118 -21.60 9.86 2.91
N GLY A 119 -20.93 9.80 1.78
CA GLY A 119 -20.46 8.62 1.07
C GLY A 119 -21.08 8.48 -0.31
N VAL A 120 -20.21 8.49 -1.32
CA VAL A 120 -20.53 8.17 -2.71
C VAL A 120 -19.65 7.01 -3.18
N ARG A 121 -20.00 6.41 -4.29
CA ARG A 121 -19.21 5.32 -4.90
C ARG A 121 -17.79 5.76 -5.18
N VAL A 122 -16.82 4.88 -4.89
CA VAL A 122 -15.43 5.06 -5.32
C VAL A 122 -14.94 3.81 -6.05
N VAL A 123 -14.19 4.03 -7.13
CA VAL A 123 -13.47 2.99 -7.88
C VAL A 123 -11.99 3.36 -7.88
N HIS A 124 -11.13 2.43 -7.49
CA HIS A 124 -9.69 2.65 -7.51
C HIS A 124 -9.04 2.06 -8.75
N VAL A 125 -8.24 2.85 -9.44
CA VAL A 125 -7.36 2.44 -10.55
C VAL A 125 -5.92 2.74 -10.12
N PRO A 126 -5.30 1.85 -9.30
CA PRO A 126 -3.94 2.05 -8.81
C PRO A 126 -2.94 1.92 -9.95
N THR A 127 -1.97 2.85 -10.03
CA THR A 127 -0.94 2.88 -11.07
C THR A 127 0.48 2.60 -10.56
N THR A 128 0.65 2.38 -9.26
CA THR A 128 1.92 1.94 -8.67
C THR A 128 1.76 0.57 -8.05
N LEU A 129 2.82 -0.25 -8.08
CA LEU A 129 2.80 -1.58 -7.48
C LEU A 129 2.37 -1.54 -6.00
N LEU A 130 2.90 -0.57 -5.24
CA LEU A 130 2.52 -0.36 -3.83
C LEU A 130 1.01 -0.15 -3.66
N ALA A 131 0.40 0.67 -4.51
CA ALA A 131 -1.04 0.91 -4.43
C ALA A 131 -1.84 -0.33 -4.86
N MET A 132 -1.37 -1.08 -5.85
CA MET A 132 -2.02 -2.30 -6.34
C MET A 132 -2.13 -3.39 -5.27
N VAL A 133 -1.05 -3.60 -4.50
CA VAL A 133 -0.98 -4.71 -3.53
C VAL A 133 -1.31 -4.28 -2.11
N ASP A 134 -1.36 -2.97 -1.83
CA ASP A 134 -1.59 -2.47 -0.48
C ASP A 134 -2.63 -1.34 -0.42
N ALA A 135 -2.31 -0.12 -0.83
CA ALA A 135 -3.08 1.07 -0.47
C ALA A 135 -4.52 1.08 -1.02
N ALA A 136 -4.76 0.61 -2.26
CA ALA A 136 -6.08 0.59 -2.88
C ALA A 136 -7.00 -0.50 -2.31
N VAL A 137 -6.47 -1.46 -1.55
CA VAL A 137 -7.22 -2.62 -1.03
C VAL A 137 -7.47 -2.48 0.47
N GLY A 138 -8.73 -2.49 0.88
CA GLY A 138 -9.08 -2.52 2.30
C GLY A 138 -9.75 -1.27 2.85
N GLY A 139 -10.12 -0.32 1.99
CA GLY A 139 -10.98 0.80 2.32
C GLY A 139 -10.43 1.80 3.36
N LYS A 140 -9.16 1.72 3.72
CA LYS A 140 -8.49 2.79 4.48
C LYS A 140 -8.33 3.98 3.56
N THR A 141 -8.84 5.14 3.97
CA THR A 141 -8.73 6.39 3.23
C THR A 141 -8.33 7.50 4.18
N GLY A 142 -7.63 8.53 3.70
CA GLY A 142 -7.25 9.59 4.60
C GLY A 142 -6.37 10.67 3.98
N ILE A 143 -6.17 11.69 4.80
CA ILE A 143 -5.32 12.84 4.51
C ILE A 143 -4.31 13.07 5.63
N ASN A 144 -3.26 13.78 5.31
CA ASN A 144 -2.22 14.17 6.24
C ASN A 144 -2.59 15.45 6.99
N THR A 145 -2.06 15.58 8.19
CA THR A 145 -2.18 16.78 9.03
C THR A 145 -0.80 17.21 9.49
N VAL A 146 -0.70 18.41 10.08
CA VAL A 146 0.54 18.90 10.71
C VAL A 146 1.02 17.95 11.82
N ALA A 147 0.10 17.21 12.45
CA ALA A 147 0.43 16.28 13.53
C ALA A 147 0.97 14.92 13.03
N GLY A 148 0.74 14.58 11.76
CA GLY A 148 1.22 13.32 11.17
C GLY A 148 0.41 12.86 9.95
N LYS A 149 0.91 11.79 9.31
CA LYS A 149 0.25 11.14 8.16
C LYS A 149 -0.98 10.36 8.60
N ASN A 150 -2.01 10.37 7.73
CA ASN A 150 -3.20 9.52 7.81
C ASN A 150 -4.00 9.60 9.12
N LEU A 151 -3.87 10.69 9.90
CA LEU A 151 -4.58 10.86 11.17
C LEU A 151 -6.06 11.25 10.98
N VAL A 152 -6.42 11.79 9.84
CA VAL A 152 -7.80 12.12 9.46
C VAL A 152 -8.19 11.25 8.28
N GLY A 153 -9.22 10.42 8.45
CA GLY A 153 -9.62 9.48 7.42
C GLY A 153 -10.93 8.78 7.74
N ALA A 154 -11.31 7.88 6.86
CA ALA A 154 -12.49 7.04 6.99
C ALA A 154 -12.21 5.62 6.48
N PHE A 155 -12.97 4.65 6.98
CA PHE A 155 -13.08 3.34 6.34
C PHE A 155 -14.21 3.45 5.30
N HIS A 156 -13.85 3.39 4.03
CA HIS A 156 -14.78 3.49 2.90
C HIS A 156 -14.37 2.47 1.83
N GLU A 157 -15.12 1.39 1.77
CA GLU A 157 -14.83 0.27 0.87
C GLU A 157 -15.13 0.69 -0.58
N PRO A 158 -14.20 0.43 -1.52
CA PRO A 158 -14.43 0.78 -2.92
C PRO A 158 -15.47 -0.15 -3.55
N ALA A 159 -16.12 0.32 -4.61
CA ALA A 159 -17.01 -0.52 -5.41
C ALA A 159 -16.23 -1.55 -6.25
N ALA A 160 -15.02 -1.18 -6.67
CA ALA A 160 -14.05 -2.04 -7.35
C ALA A 160 -12.64 -1.48 -7.21
N VAL A 161 -11.64 -2.36 -7.33
CA VAL A 161 -10.24 -2.00 -7.53
C VAL A 161 -9.77 -2.64 -8.83
N LEU A 162 -9.29 -1.82 -9.77
CA LEU A 162 -8.90 -2.25 -11.10
C LEU A 162 -7.38 -2.15 -11.25
N VAL A 163 -6.69 -3.26 -11.07
CA VAL A 163 -5.24 -3.38 -11.12
C VAL A 163 -4.82 -3.67 -12.55
N ASP A 164 -4.64 -2.61 -13.34
CA ASP A 164 -4.15 -2.74 -14.72
C ASP A 164 -2.61 -2.80 -14.72
N LEU A 165 -2.10 -3.99 -14.95
CA LEU A 165 -0.65 -4.28 -14.96
C LEU A 165 0.10 -3.55 -16.09
N ALA A 166 -0.59 -3.04 -17.12
CA ALA A 166 0.05 -2.24 -18.15
C ALA A 166 0.63 -0.94 -17.57
N THR A 167 0.07 -0.41 -16.49
CA THR A 167 0.59 0.79 -15.83
C THR A 167 1.98 0.58 -15.21
N CYS A 168 2.36 -0.66 -14.88
CA CYS A 168 3.70 -0.98 -14.39
C CYS A 168 4.77 -0.81 -15.46
N GLU A 169 4.43 -0.85 -16.76
CA GLU A 169 5.38 -0.70 -17.86
C GLU A 169 5.94 0.73 -17.97
N THR A 170 5.18 1.71 -17.50
CA THR A 170 5.56 3.13 -17.49
C THR A 170 6.00 3.62 -16.11
N LEU A 171 5.91 2.74 -15.10
CA LEU A 171 6.31 3.07 -13.74
C LEU A 171 7.84 3.18 -13.64
N PRO A 172 8.40 4.22 -13.02
CA PRO A 172 9.84 4.30 -12.76
C PRO A 172 10.35 3.04 -12.06
N PRO A 173 11.50 2.45 -12.47
CA PRO A 173 12.01 1.21 -11.89
C PRO A 173 12.13 1.23 -10.36
N ASP A 174 12.56 2.36 -9.79
CA ASP A 174 12.67 2.52 -8.34
C ASP A 174 11.30 2.45 -7.61
N GLU A 175 10.22 2.87 -8.27
CA GLU A 175 8.86 2.76 -7.71
C GLU A 175 8.35 1.32 -7.78
N LEU A 176 8.70 0.59 -8.84
CA LEU A 176 8.40 -0.83 -8.95
C LEU A 176 9.13 -1.61 -7.86
N VAL A 177 10.44 -1.39 -7.72
CA VAL A 177 11.28 -2.02 -6.67
C VAL A 177 10.74 -1.69 -5.28
N ALA A 178 10.38 -0.43 -5.01
CA ALA A 178 9.81 -0.04 -3.72
C ALA A 178 8.50 -0.81 -3.42
N GLY A 179 7.62 -0.98 -4.40
CA GLY A 179 6.39 -1.75 -4.24
C GLY A 179 6.62 -3.23 -3.92
N MET A 180 7.74 -3.81 -4.37
CA MET A 180 8.10 -5.20 -4.06
C MET A 180 8.30 -5.48 -2.57
N ALA A 181 8.60 -4.48 -1.75
CA ALA A 181 8.70 -4.68 -0.30
C ALA A 181 7.39 -5.19 0.31
N GLU A 182 6.24 -4.70 -0.17
CA GLU A 182 4.92 -5.15 0.27
C GLU A 182 4.58 -6.55 -0.26
N VAL A 183 5.01 -6.87 -1.49
CA VAL A 183 4.89 -8.21 -2.05
C VAL A 183 5.70 -9.22 -1.23
N VAL A 184 6.96 -8.90 -0.91
CA VAL A 184 7.83 -9.72 -0.04
C VAL A 184 7.23 -9.87 1.36
N LYS A 185 6.68 -8.79 1.93
CA LYS A 185 5.98 -8.85 3.22
C LYS A 185 4.84 -9.87 3.17
N ALA A 186 4.00 -9.84 2.14
CA ALA A 186 2.91 -10.81 1.98
C ALA A 186 3.44 -12.25 1.91
N GLY A 187 4.58 -12.46 1.27
CA GLY A 187 5.28 -13.74 1.23
C GLY A 187 5.69 -14.25 2.61
N PHE A 188 6.26 -13.39 3.44
CA PHE A 188 6.71 -13.78 4.77
C PHE A 188 5.58 -13.98 5.77
N ILE A 189 4.49 -13.21 5.68
CA ILE A 189 3.40 -13.30 6.67
C ILE A 189 2.35 -14.37 6.34
N ALA A 190 2.21 -14.80 5.05
CA ALA A 190 1.10 -15.68 4.67
C ALA A 190 1.34 -16.60 3.47
N ASP A 191 2.05 -16.18 2.40
CA ASP A 191 2.18 -16.97 1.17
C ASP A 191 3.66 -17.16 0.75
N PRO A 192 4.36 -18.16 1.29
CA PRO A 192 5.76 -18.42 0.96
C PRO A 192 6.08 -18.65 -0.51
N ALA A 193 5.10 -19.03 -1.34
CA ALA A 193 5.30 -19.20 -2.78
C ALA A 193 5.68 -17.88 -3.49
N ILE A 194 5.31 -16.74 -2.91
CA ILE A 194 5.80 -15.42 -3.36
C ILE A 194 7.31 -15.35 -3.30
N LEU A 195 7.90 -15.79 -2.18
CA LEU A 195 9.35 -15.78 -1.98
C LEU A 195 10.06 -16.74 -2.94
N GLU A 196 9.47 -17.93 -3.14
CA GLU A 196 10.01 -18.94 -4.05
C GLU A 196 10.04 -18.44 -5.51
N LEU A 197 8.99 -17.74 -5.95
CA LEU A 197 8.94 -17.13 -7.28
C LEU A 197 10.02 -16.06 -7.48
N ILE A 198 10.22 -15.19 -6.47
CA ILE A 198 11.24 -14.16 -6.51
C ILE A 198 12.65 -14.76 -6.52
N GLU A 199 12.90 -15.75 -5.67
CA GLU A 199 14.21 -16.41 -5.55
C GLU A 199 14.58 -17.21 -6.80
N ALA A 200 13.57 -17.79 -7.47
CA ALA A 200 13.79 -18.54 -8.70
C ALA A 200 14.28 -17.65 -9.86
N ASP A 201 13.70 -16.45 -10.01
CA ASP A 201 14.11 -15.48 -11.04
C ASP A 201 13.79 -14.04 -10.60
N PRO A 202 14.72 -13.37 -9.89
CA PRO A 202 14.52 -12.00 -9.45
C PRO A 202 14.32 -10.99 -10.59
N ALA A 203 14.93 -11.24 -11.75
CA ALA A 203 14.76 -10.35 -12.91
C ALA A 203 13.35 -10.47 -13.49
N ALA A 204 12.82 -11.68 -13.60
CA ALA A 204 11.45 -11.91 -14.05
C ALA A 204 10.41 -11.37 -13.05
N ALA A 205 10.74 -11.33 -11.74
CA ALA A 205 9.90 -10.73 -10.71
C ALA A 205 9.75 -9.20 -10.88
N LEU A 206 10.71 -8.53 -11.52
CA LEU A 206 10.72 -7.09 -11.81
C LEU A 206 10.37 -6.77 -13.27
N ASP A 207 10.06 -7.76 -14.09
CA ASP A 207 9.67 -7.55 -15.49
C ASP A 207 8.15 -7.29 -15.60
N PRO A 208 7.73 -6.02 -15.88
CA PRO A 208 6.31 -5.70 -15.98
C PRO A 208 5.62 -6.32 -17.21
N THR A 209 6.40 -6.80 -18.18
CA THR A 209 5.89 -7.44 -19.40
C THR A 209 5.82 -8.96 -19.29
N GLY A 210 6.50 -9.53 -18.30
CA GLY A 210 6.60 -10.96 -18.05
C GLY A 210 5.39 -11.56 -17.34
N GLY A 211 5.46 -12.87 -17.08
CA GLY A 211 4.41 -13.61 -16.41
C GLY A 211 4.55 -13.73 -14.89
N VAL A 212 5.73 -13.43 -14.33
CA VAL A 212 6.00 -13.62 -12.90
C VAL A 212 5.39 -12.47 -12.07
N LEU A 213 5.59 -11.21 -12.47
CA LEU A 213 5.03 -10.06 -11.75
C LEU A 213 3.49 -10.12 -11.63
N PRO A 214 2.70 -10.46 -12.66
CA PRO A 214 1.25 -10.66 -12.53
C PRO A 214 0.87 -11.67 -11.45
N GLU A 215 1.56 -12.79 -11.36
CA GLU A 215 1.31 -13.83 -10.34
C GLU A 215 1.67 -13.33 -8.94
N LEU A 216 2.79 -12.62 -8.79
CA LEU A 216 3.19 -12.00 -7.52
C LEU A 216 2.13 -10.99 -7.04
N VAL A 217 1.66 -10.11 -7.93
CA VAL A 217 0.60 -9.14 -7.63
C VAL A 217 -0.68 -9.87 -7.20
N ARG A 218 -1.11 -10.87 -7.98
CA ARG A 218 -2.30 -11.65 -7.67
C ARG A 218 -2.23 -12.28 -6.27
N ARG A 219 -1.10 -12.93 -5.93
CA ARG A 219 -0.88 -13.56 -4.63
C ARG A 219 -0.88 -12.54 -3.49
N ALA A 220 -0.17 -11.41 -3.65
CA ALA A 220 -0.14 -10.35 -2.63
C ALA A 220 -1.54 -9.76 -2.40
N VAL A 221 -2.32 -9.54 -3.46
CA VAL A 221 -3.72 -9.08 -3.36
C VAL A 221 -4.59 -10.11 -2.64
N VAL A 222 -4.42 -11.41 -2.89
CA VAL A 222 -5.16 -12.48 -2.17
C VAL A 222 -4.88 -12.41 -0.68
N VAL A 223 -3.60 -12.36 -0.28
CA VAL A 223 -3.22 -12.20 1.13
C VAL A 223 -3.87 -10.97 1.75
N LYS A 224 -3.79 -9.84 1.07
CA LYS A 224 -4.40 -8.58 1.55
C LYS A 224 -5.91 -8.70 1.69
N ALA A 225 -6.58 -9.28 0.69
CA ALA A 225 -8.04 -9.45 0.66
C ALA A 225 -8.54 -10.33 1.80
N GLU A 226 -7.86 -11.45 2.07
CA GLU A 226 -8.21 -12.37 3.16
C GLU A 226 -8.07 -11.70 4.54
N VAL A 227 -6.97 -10.98 4.76
CA VAL A 227 -6.73 -10.27 6.02
C VAL A 227 -7.76 -9.15 6.22
N VAL A 228 -8.06 -8.39 5.19
CA VAL A 228 -9.06 -7.31 5.23
C VAL A 228 -10.47 -7.86 5.46
N ALA A 229 -10.82 -8.96 4.79
CA ALA A 229 -12.12 -9.60 4.96
C ALA A 229 -12.33 -10.09 6.40
N ALA A 230 -11.27 -10.60 7.04
CA ALA A 230 -11.33 -11.08 8.42
C ALA A 230 -11.33 -9.93 9.47
N ASP A 231 -10.69 -8.79 9.17
CA ASP A 231 -10.57 -7.66 10.10
C ASP A 231 -10.46 -6.31 9.36
N LEU A 232 -11.60 -5.78 8.90
CA LEU A 232 -11.65 -4.52 8.16
C LEU A 232 -11.10 -3.33 8.96
N ARG A 233 -11.33 -3.29 10.28
CA ARG A 233 -11.03 -2.13 11.15
C ARG A 233 -9.73 -2.22 11.94
N GLU A 234 -8.87 -3.21 11.63
CA GLU A 234 -7.58 -3.41 12.30
C GLU A 234 -7.71 -3.55 13.83
N SER A 235 -8.67 -4.37 14.25
CA SER A 235 -8.89 -4.64 15.67
C SER A 235 -7.89 -5.65 16.24
N HIS A 236 -7.45 -6.64 15.46
CA HIS A 236 -6.51 -7.68 15.87
C HIS A 236 -5.72 -8.30 14.71
N LEU A 237 -6.37 -9.03 13.79
CA LEU A 237 -5.70 -9.83 12.76
C LEU A 237 -4.99 -8.95 11.73
N ARG A 238 -5.60 -7.85 11.32
CA ARG A 238 -5.02 -6.95 10.31
C ARG A 238 -3.69 -6.33 10.75
N GLU A 239 -3.37 -6.37 12.05
CA GLU A 239 -2.08 -5.91 12.56
C GLU A 239 -0.89 -6.66 11.92
N ILE A 240 -1.07 -7.91 11.45
CA ILE A 240 -0.01 -8.67 10.77
C ILE A 240 0.53 -7.96 9.52
N LEU A 241 -0.30 -7.14 8.86
CA LEU A 241 0.13 -6.32 7.72
C LEU A 241 1.13 -5.24 8.12
N ASN A 242 1.26 -4.94 9.42
CA ASN A 242 2.27 -4.01 9.95
C ASN A 242 3.62 -4.68 10.23
N TYR A 243 3.87 -5.90 9.71
CA TYR A 243 5.18 -6.53 9.77
C TYR A 243 6.23 -5.62 9.14
N GLY A 244 7.30 -5.30 9.89
CA GLY A 244 8.32 -4.32 9.50
C GLY A 244 7.95 -2.84 9.70
N HIS A 245 6.67 -2.49 9.76
CA HIS A 245 6.22 -1.09 9.72
C HIS A 245 6.55 -0.27 10.96
N THR A 246 6.72 -0.90 12.12
CA THR A 246 7.05 -0.15 13.36
C THR A 246 8.35 0.62 13.23
N LEU A 247 9.40 0.01 12.66
CA LEU A 247 10.66 0.70 12.38
C LEU A 247 10.55 1.56 11.10
N ALA A 248 9.88 1.05 10.05
CA ALA A 248 9.75 1.75 8.78
C ALA A 248 9.16 3.16 8.94
N HIS A 249 8.05 3.32 9.67
CA HIS A 249 7.45 4.64 9.92
C HIS A 249 8.37 5.59 10.71
N ALA A 250 9.20 5.06 11.61
CA ALA A 250 10.19 5.88 12.31
C ALA A 250 11.31 6.34 11.35
N ILE A 251 11.74 5.47 10.42
CA ILE A 251 12.69 5.84 9.36
C ILE A 251 12.07 6.90 8.45
N GLU A 252 10.86 6.69 7.93
CA GLU A 252 10.17 7.67 7.07
C GLU A 252 10.10 9.05 7.72
N ARG A 253 9.75 9.11 9.01
CA ARG A 253 9.68 10.36 9.77
C ARG A 253 11.05 11.01 9.90
N ARG A 254 12.10 10.23 10.26
CA ARG A 254 13.47 10.72 10.41
C ARG A 254 14.03 11.28 9.10
N GLU A 255 13.68 10.68 7.98
CA GLU A 255 14.08 11.10 6.63
C GLU A 255 13.15 12.17 6.02
N ASP A 256 12.30 12.81 6.83
CA ASP A 256 11.31 13.80 6.36
C ASP A 256 10.49 13.30 5.16
N TYR A 257 10.17 11.99 5.17
CA TYR A 257 9.40 11.30 4.11
C TYR A 257 10.04 11.35 2.71
N ARG A 258 11.35 11.61 2.62
CA ARG A 258 12.12 11.59 1.36
C ARG A 258 12.47 10.17 0.91
N TRP A 259 12.53 9.23 1.84
CA TRP A 259 12.66 7.82 1.53
C TRP A 259 11.34 7.26 1.00
N ARG A 260 11.44 6.41 -0.03
CA ARG A 260 10.28 5.66 -0.49
C ARG A 260 9.80 4.71 0.60
N HIS A 261 8.49 4.60 0.75
CA HIS A 261 7.87 3.73 1.76
C HIS A 261 8.44 2.30 1.74
N GLY A 262 8.48 1.68 0.55
CA GLY A 262 8.99 0.30 0.42
C GLY A 262 10.47 0.14 0.82
N ALA A 263 11.30 1.17 0.62
CA ALA A 263 12.67 1.15 1.11
C ALA A 263 12.73 1.09 2.65
N ALA A 264 11.93 1.91 3.32
CA ALA A 264 11.82 1.88 4.77
C ALA A 264 11.23 0.55 5.29
N VAL A 265 10.19 0.03 4.61
CA VAL A 265 9.59 -1.28 4.95
C VAL A 265 10.59 -2.40 4.79
N SER A 266 11.42 -2.40 3.74
CA SER A 266 12.47 -3.39 3.54
C SER A 266 13.43 -3.49 4.73
N VAL A 267 13.94 -2.34 5.19
CA VAL A 267 14.80 -2.28 6.39
C VAL A 267 14.03 -2.76 7.63
N GLY A 268 12.78 -2.34 7.75
CA GLY A 268 11.90 -2.75 8.85
C GLY A 268 11.62 -4.24 8.91
N LEU A 269 11.50 -4.91 7.75
CA LEU A 269 11.33 -6.36 7.64
C LEU A 269 12.57 -7.10 8.14
N VAL A 270 13.78 -6.66 7.73
CA VAL A 270 15.02 -7.24 8.21
C VAL A 270 15.17 -7.04 9.73
N PHE A 271 14.84 -5.84 10.23
CA PHE A 271 14.84 -5.57 11.66
C PHE A 271 13.90 -6.50 12.44
N ALA A 272 12.66 -6.64 11.98
CA ALA A 272 11.67 -7.48 12.67
C ALA A 272 12.08 -8.96 12.66
N ALA A 273 12.71 -9.44 11.58
CA ALA A 273 13.24 -10.78 11.50
C ALA A 273 14.42 -11.01 12.46
N GLU A 274 15.39 -10.07 12.53
CA GLU A 274 16.50 -10.14 13.47
C GLU A 274 16.03 -10.04 14.93
N LEU A 275 15.05 -9.18 15.20
CA LEU A 275 14.44 -9.06 16.53
C LEU A 275 13.79 -10.38 16.96
N ALA A 276 13.04 -11.04 16.06
CA ALA A 276 12.43 -12.33 16.31
C ALA A 276 13.49 -13.44 16.53
N ARG A 277 14.54 -13.46 15.71
CA ARG A 277 15.65 -14.41 15.81
C ARG A 277 16.36 -14.29 17.18
N LEU A 278 16.73 -13.08 17.56
CA LEU A 278 17.41 -12.81 18.82
C LEU A 278 16.51 -13.09 20.04
N ALA A 279 15.19 -12.96 19.89
CA ALA A 279 14.20 -13.38 20.89
C ALA A 279 13.96 -14.90 20.93
N GLY A 280 14.65 -15.69 20.10
CA GLY A 280 14.52 -17.14 20.03
C GLY A 280 13.20 -17.64 19.41
N ARG A 281 12.53 -16.79 18.61
CA ARG A 281 11.22 -17.08 17.99
C ARG A 281 11.34 -17.46 16.52
N LEU A 282 12.36 -17.00 15.83
CA LEU A 282 12.59 -17.28 14.41
C LEU A 282 13.94 -17.96 14.22
N ASP A 283 14.01 -18.95 13.34
CA ASP A 283 15.26 -19.62 13.02
C ASP A 283 16.20 -18.74 12.17
N ASP A 284 17.50 -19.07 12.23
CA ASP A 284 18.55 -18.32 11.54
C ASP A 284 18.41 -18.33 10.00
N ALA A 285 17.87 -19.39 9.42
CA ALA A 285 17.75 -19.52 7.98
C ALA A 285 16.66 -18.59 7.47
N THR A 286 15.50 -18.58 8.12
CA THR A 286 14.37 -17.69 7.79
C THR A 286 14.74 -16.23 8.02
N ALA A 287 15.46 -15.89 9.09
CA ALA A 287 15.93 -14.53 9.32
C ALA A 287 16.87 -14.05 8.20
N ARG A 288 17.85 -14.87 7.80
CA ARG A 288 18.76 -14.54 6.68
C ARG A 288 18.01 -14.43 5.34
N ARG A 289 16.96 -15.24 5.13
CA ARG A 289 16.16 -15.21 3.89
C ARG A 289 15.53 -13.83 3.65
N HIS A 290 15.11 -13.10 4.70
CA HIS A 290 14.61 -11.72 4.56
C HIS A 290 15.61 -10.83 3.86
N ARG A 291 16.85 -10.79 4.35
CA ARG A 291 17.92 -10.00 3.74
C ARG A 291 18.20 -10.43 2.31
N SER A 292 18.31 -11.74 2.07
CA SER A 292 18.63 -12.26 0.74
C SER A 292 17.58 -11.87 -0.30
N VAL A 293 16.29 -12.11 -0.02
CA VAL A 293 15.20 -11.82 -0.97
C VAL A 293 15.08 -10.33 -1.26
N LEU A 294 15.22 -9.47 -0.24
CA LEU A 294 15.16 -8.02 -0.42
C LEU A 294 16.37 -7.49 -1.22
N THR A 295 17.56 -8.02 -0.93
CA THR A 295 18.80 -7.61 -1.62
C THR A 295 18.78 -7.96 -3.12
N VAL A 296 18.31 -9.15 -3.51
CA VAL A 296 18.28 -9.54 -4.94
C VAL A 296 17.29 -8.71 -5.76
N LEU A 297 16.30 -8.09 -5.10
CA LEU A 297 15.38 -7.12 -5.70
C LEU A 297 15.92 -5.69 -5.73
N GLY A 298 17.12 -5.43 -5.18
CA GLY A 298 17.70 -4.09 -5.09
C GLY A 298 17.13 -3.22 -3.97
N LEU A 299 16.41 -3.80 -3.01
CA LEU A 299 15.88 -3.09 -1.85
C LEU A 299 16.97 -2.92 -0.77
N PRO A 300 16.99 -1.79 -0.03
CA PRO A 300 17.94 -1.60 1.05
C PRO A 300 17.65 -2.55 2.22
N THR A 301 18.70 -3.10 2.82
CA THR A 301 18.61 -4.01 3.98
C THR A 301 19.45 -3.54 5.16
N SER A 302 19.99 -2.33 5.08
CA SER A 302 20.78 -1.65 6.09
C SER A 302 20.31 -0.22 6.30
N TYR A 303 20.73 0.38 7.40
CA TYR A 303 20.42 1.77 7.72
C TYR A 303 21.55 2.40 8.54
N ALA A 304 21.49 3.73 8.73
CA ALA A 304 22.53 4.54 9.35
C ALA A 304 22.92 4.06 10.75
N ALA A 305 24.21 3.88 11.00
CA ALA A 305 24.73 3.53 12.32
C ALA A 305 24.38 4.59 13.36
N GLY A 306 24.08 4.16 14.58
CA GLY A 306 23.81 5.04 15.73
C GLY A 306 22.45 5.77 15.70
N ALA A 307 21.56 5.52 14.74
CA ALA A 307 20.27 6.19 14.65
C ALA A 307 19.18 5.59 15.59
N LEU A 308 19.42 4.44 16.22
CA LEU A 308 18.44 3.74 17.03
C LEU A 308 17.76 4.61 18.12
N PRO A 309 18.48 5.46 18.91
CA PRO A 309 17.83 6.26 19.95
C PRO A 309 16.72 7.16 19.39
N GLU A 310 16.98 7.84 18.28
CA GLU A 310 16.02 8.72 17.61
C GLU A 310 14.84 7.92 17.01
N LEU A 311 15.13 6.77 16.40
CA LEU A 311 14.10 5.88 15.88
C LEU A 311 13.19 5.31 16.98
N VAL A 312 13.74 4.98 18.17
CA VAL A 312 12.94 4.53 19.32
C VAL A 312 11.99 5.65 19.79
N GLU A 313 12.44 6.89 19.82
CA GLU A 313 11.57 8.05 20.12
C GLU A 313 10.45 8.17 19.07
N GLY A 314 10.78 8.04 17.79
CA GLY A 314 9.83 8.05 16.69
C GLY A 314 8.78 6.92 16.81
N MET A 315 9.21 5.70 17.09
CA MET A 315 8.33 4.55 17.29
C MET A 315 7.40 4.73 18.49
N ARG A 316 7.89 5.33 19.59
CA ARG A 316 7.07 5.63 20.79
C ARG A 316 6.05 6.73 20.52
N ALA A 317 6.41 7.74 19.74
CA ALA A 317 5.50 8.83 19.39
C ALA A 317 4.31 8.36 18.55
N ASP A 318 4.52 7.44 17.60
CA ASP A 318 3.49 6.83 16.78
C ASP A 318 2.50 5.99 17.63
N LYS A 319 2.96 5.40 18.71
CA LYS A 319 2.18 4.51 19.60
C LYS A 319 1.68 5.13 20.91
N LYS A 320 1.82 6.44 21.12
CA LYS A 320 1.29 7.15 22.31
C LYS A 320 -0.19 6.92 22.57
N THR A 321 -0.95 6.51 21.56
CA THR A 321 -2.38 6.19 21.66
C THR A 321 -2.67 4.82 22.29
N ARG A 322 -1.64 3.95 22.52
CA ARG A 322 -1.80 2.59 23.03
C ARG A 322 -0.90 2.28 24.25
N ALA A 323 -1.00 3.07 25.30
CA ALA A 323 -0.33 2.86 26.61
C ALA A 323 1.22 2.84 26.61
N GLY A 324 1.89 3.38 25.59
CA GLY A 324 3.36 3.63 25.62
C GLY A 324 4.27 2.40 25.49
N VAL A 325 3.74 1.19 25.36
CA VAL A 325 4.53 -0.03 25.17
C VAL A 325 4.80 -0.23 23.67
N LEU A 326 6.08 -0.41 23.33
CA LEU A 326 6.47 -0.76 21.96
C LEU A 326 5.97 -2.17 21.63
N ARG A 327 5.36 -2.30 20.46
CA ARG A 327 4.86 -3.56 19.92
C ARG A 327 5.39 -3.77 18.52
N PHE A 328 5.83 -4.98 18.25
CA PHE A 328 6.31 -5.38 16.94
C PHE A 328 5.53 -6.59 16.46
N VAL A 329 5.10 -6.56 15.22
CA VAL A 329 4.75 -7.79 14.53
C VAL A 329 6.07 -8.50 14.23
N VAL A 330 6.15 -9.77 14.56
CA VAL A 330 7.31 -10.64 14.34
C VAL A 330 6.82 -11.95 13.74
N LEU A 331 7.74 -12.86 13.39
CA LEU A 331 7.39 -14.20 12.96
C LEU A 331 7.83 -15.23 14.01
N ASP A 332 6.99 -16.21 14.25
CA ASP A 332 7.27 -17.43 15.04
C ASP A 332 7.74 -18.58 14.15
N GLY A 333 7.65 -18.42 12.86
CA GLY A 333 8.01 -19.29 11.78
C GLY A 333 7.62 -18.64 10.46
N LEU A 334 8.02 -19.24 9.33
CA LEU A 334 7.63 -18.75 8.01
C LEU A 334 6.10 -18.84 7.86
N ALA A 335 5.46 -17.73 7.50
CA ALA A 335 4.00 -17.57 7.42
C ALA A 335 3.27 -17.76 8.78
N GLU A 336 3.97 -17.58 9.89
CA GLU A 336 3.42 -17.66 11.24
C GLU A 336 3.62 -16.31 11.96
N PRO A 337 2.82 -15.28 11.63
CA PRO A 337 2.95 -13.97 12.26
C PRO A 337 2.51 -13.99 13.73
N GLY A 338 3.32 -13.39 14.58
CA GLY A 338 3.09 -13.22 15.98
C GLY A 338 3.33 -11.79 16.46
N ARG A 339 3.29 -11.58 17.76
CA ARG A 339 3.49 -10.26 18.38
C ARG A 339 4.57 -10.34 19.46
N LEU A 340 5.46 -9.34 19.47
CA LEU A 340 6.43 -9.12 20.54
C LEU A 340 6.15 -7.76 21.19
N GLU A 341 5.85 -7.78 22.48
CA GLU A 341 5.50 -6.58 23.25
C GLU A 341 6.61 -6.27 24.25
N GLY A 342 6.98 -4.97 24.34
CA GLY A 342 7.94 -4.47 25.30
C GLY A 342 9.32 -5.15 25.26
N PRO A 343 9.95 -5.32 24.08
CA PRO A 343 11.29 -5.89 24.05
C PRO A 343 12.27 -5.03 24.85
N GLU A 344 13.19 -5.68 25.55
CA GLU A 344 14.23 -5.00 26.32
C GLU A 344 15.12 -4.12 25.41
N PRO A 345 15.62 -2.97 25.91
CA PRO A 345 16.45 -2.07 25.09
C PRO A 345 17.68 -2.74 24.47
N GLU A 346 18.29 -3.69 25.19
CA GLU A 346 19.45 -4.45 24.74
C GLU A 346 19.12 -5.34 23.53
N LEU A 347 17.91 -5.91 23.50
CA LEU A 347 17.43 -6.72 22.40
C LEU A 347 17.18 -5.86 21.15
N LEU A 348 16.58 -4.67 21.33
CA LEU A 348 16.41 -3.69 20.25
C LEU A 348 17.76 -3.23 19.69
N ALA A 349 18.74 -2.94 20.56
CA ALA A 349 20.06 -2.53 20.15
C ALA A 349 20.80 -3.62 19.36
N ALA A 350 20.71 -4.89 19.84
CA ALA A 350 21.31 -6.01 19.15
C ALA A 350 20.68 -6.28 17.77
N ALA A 351 19.34 -6.18 17.67
CA ALA A 351 18.65 -6.33 16.39
C ALA A 351 19.00 -5.19 15.42
N TYR A 352 19.11 -3.97 15.92
CA TYR A 352 19.50 -2.82 15.12
C TYR A 352 20.96 -2.89 14.65
N GLY A 353 21.87 -3.36 15.50
CA GLY A 353 23.27 -3.57 15.13
C GLY A 353 23.47 -4.48 13.91
N ALA A 354 22.52 -5.38 13.65
CA ALA A 354 22.53 -6.21 12.44
C ALA A 354 22.16 -5.43 11.16
N LEU A 355 21.58 -4.22 11.28
CA LEU A 355 21.21 -3.34 10.17
C LEU A 355 22.27 -2.29 9.86
N GLU A 356 23.19 -2.02 10.79
CA GLU A 356 24.16 -0.95 10.63
C GLU A 356 25.08 -1.22 9.44
N GLU A 357 25.24 -0.21 8.60
CA GLU A 357 26.21 -0.27 7.51
C GLU A 357 27.61 -0.36 8.12
N PRO A 358 28.49 -1.24 7.58
CA PRO A 358 29.88 -1.24 7.99
C PRO A 358 30.49 0.13 7.68
N SER A 359 31.07 0.76 8.71
CA SER A 359 31.74 2.05 8.64
C SER A 359 32.93 2.06 7.69
#